data_1b418e3b97ad681dbaf7c4656cd12305
#
_entry.id   1b418e3b97ad681dbaf7c4656cd12305
#
_cell.length_a   1.000
_cell.length_b   1.000
_cell.length_c   1.000
_cell.angle_alpha   90.00
_cell.angle_beta   90.00
_cell.angle_gamma   90.00
#
_symmetry.space_group_name_H-M   'P 1'
#
loop_
_entity.id
_entity.type
_entity.pdbx_description
1 polymer ?
#
loop_
_entity_poly.entity_id
_entity_poly.type
_entity_poly.pdbx_seq_one_letter_code
_entity_poly.pdbx_strand_id
1 'polypeptide(L)'
;MTSRSMIAGVVLNLAAGALLASALPASAADTVTGEIVDMACYVAHPATGRGSSHRKCADTCLKKGMPMGLLTEDKQLYLLLEDHDNPKPYQQLKEKAAETVTVEGEKKSEGGVQGLVVNDVK
;
A
#
# COMPACT_ATOMS: atom_id res chain seq x y z
N MET A 1 78.58 34.57 9.21
CA MET A 1 78.52 33.13 9.04
C MET A 1 77.08 32.69 9.04
N THR A 2 76.61 32.34 7.93
CA THR A 2 75.43 31.56 7.46
C THR A 2 74.29 31.34 8.44
N SER A 3 73.26 32.15 8.33
CA SER A 3 71.86 31.90 8.82
C SER A 3 71.10 31.21 7.70
N ARG A 4 70.64 30.01 7.95
CA ARG A 4 69.69 29.27 7.04
C ARG A 4 68.28 29.46 7.58
N SER A 5 67.49 30.30 6.91
CA SER A 5 66.05 30.36 7.10
C SER A 5 65.36 29.12 6.55
N MET A 6 64.70 28.38 7.41
CA MET A 6 63.77 27.33 7.01
C MET A 6 62.36 27.95 6.94
N ILE A 7 61.82 27.98 5.73
CA ILE A 7 60.43 28.34 5.48
C ILE A 7 59.59 27.11 5.67
N ALA A 8 58.80 27.09 6.74
CA ALA A 8 57.80 26.04 6.95
C ALA A 8 56.60 26.29 6.07
N GLY A 9 56.39 25.45 5.08
CA GLY A 9 55.17 25.46 4.25
C GLY A 9 53.95 24.95 5.03
N VAL A 10 52.97 25.79 5.18
CA VAL A 10 51.67 25.39 5.70
C VAL A 10 50.89 24.74 4.59
N VAL A 11 50.69 23.43 4.68
CA VAL A 11 49.81 22.69 3.77
C VAL A 11 48.40 22.82 4.31
N LEU A 12 47.56 23.64 3.64
CA LEU A 12 46.14 23.78 3.93
C LEU A 12 45.40 22.60 3.30
N ASN A 13 45.04 21.59 4.10
CA ASN A 13 44.19 20.50 3.70
C ASN A 13 42.74 20.96 3.67
N LEU A 14 42.23 21.24 2.48
CA LEU A 14 40.79 21.42 2.22
C LEU A 14 40.13 20.03 2.20
N ALA A 15 39.58 19.60 3.32
CA ALA A 15 38.72 18.42 3.37
C ALA A 15 37.35 18.81 2.72
N ALA A 16 37.19 18.41 1.46
CA ALA A 16 35.89 18.47 0.80
C ALA A 16 34.98 17.41 1.42
N GLY A 17 34.13 17.80 2.36
CA GLY A 17 33.08 16.96 2.91
C GLY A 17 32.03 16.69 1.85
N ALA A 18 32.05 15.52 1.23
CA ALA A 18 30.96 15.03 0.39
C ALA A 18 29.77 14.71 1.29
N LEU A 19 28.75 15.59 1.29
CA LEU A 19 27.42 15.30 1.84
C LEU A 19 26.77 14.23 0.98
N LEU A 20 26.90 12.97 1.38
CA LEU A 20 26.10 11.88 0.84
C LEU A 20 24.67 12.08 1.33
N ALA A 21 23.85 12.74 0.53
CA ALA A 21 22.40 12.75 0.72
C ALA A 21 21.90 11.32 0.54
N SER A 22 21.65 10.63 1.64
CA SER A 22 20.98 9.33 1.64
C SER A 22 19.54 9.57 1.22
N ALA A 23 19.23 9.42 -0.06
CA ALA A 23 17.87 9.35 -0.54
C ALA A 23 17.23 8.09 0.06
N LEU A 24 16.30 8.25 1.01
CA LEU A 24 15.46 7.15 1.48
C LEU A 24 14.67 6.63 0.28
N PRO A 25 14.66 5.30 0.04
CA PRO A 25 13.84 4.77 -1.04
C PRO A 25 12.38 5.11 -0.74
N ALA A 26 11.71 5.79 -1.66
CA ALA A 26 10.26 5.94 -1.60
C ALA A 26 9.67 4.53 -1.57
N SER A 27 8.80 4.22 -0.58
CA SER A 27 8.11 2.94 -0.49
C SER A 27 7.32 2.74 -1.78
N ALA A 28 7.66 1.71 -2.58
CA ALA A 28 6.89 1.35 -3.75
C ALA A 28 5.51 0.88 -3.30
N ALA A 29 4.44 1.30 -4.02
CA ALA A 29 3.10 0.81 -3.76
C ALA A 29 3.03 -0.71 -3.97
N ASP A 30 2.30 -1.39 -3.11
CA ASP A 30 1.99 -2.81 -3.27
C ASP A 30 0.92 -3.00 -4.35
N THR A 31 1.03 -4.10 -5.10
CA THR A 31 0.01 -4.51 -6.06
C THR A 31 -0.60 -5.83 -5.62
N VAL A 32 -1.91 -5.87 -5.43
CA VAL A 32 -2.64 -7.04 -4.95
C VAL A 32 -3.80 -7.34 -5.88
N THR A 33 -3.90 -8.58 -6.34
CA THR A 33 -5.01 -9.05 -7.17
C THR A 33 -5.92 -9.98 -6.38
N GLY A 34 -7.24 -9.76 -6.45
CA GLY A 34 -8.21 -10.57 -5.75
C GLY A 34 -9.65 -10.23 -6.11
N GLU A 35 -10.56 -10.99 -5.52
CA GLU A 35 -12.01 -10.78 -5.63
C GLU A 35 -12.48 -9.73 -4.62
N ILE A 36 -13.33 -8.81 -5.07
CA ILE A 36 -14.03 -7.89 -4.17
C ILE A 36 -15.14 -8.64 -3.44
N VAL A 37 -15.04 -8.68 -2.12
CA VAL A 37 -16.01 -9.36 -1.24
C VAL A 37 -16.60 -8.40 -0.21
N ASP A 38 -17.83 -8.67 0.21
CA ASP A 38 -18.37 -8.17 1.47
C ASP A 38 -17.74 -8.97 2.62
N MET A 39 -16.96 -8.31 3.44
CA MET A 39 -16.21 -8.97 4.51
C MET A 39 -17.11 -9.63 5.53
N ALA A 40 -18.25 -9.04 5.86
CA ALA A 40 -19.16 -9.60 6.86
C ALA A 40 -19.69 -10.97 6.40
N CYS A 41 -20.14 -11.07 5.15
CA CYS A 41 -20.62 -12.33 4.59
C CYS A 41 -19.49 -13.33 4.38
N TYR A 42 -18.34 -12.89 3.85
CA TYR A 42 -17.24 -13.81 3.58
C TYR A 42 -16.65 -14.40 4.85
N VAL A 43 -16.39 -13.59 5.87
CA VAL A 43 -15.79 -14.08 7.13
C VAL A 43 -16.74 -15.00 7.88
N ALA A 44 -18.04 -14.69 7.88
CA ALA A 44 -19.06 -15.54 8.51
C ALA A 44 -19.33 -16.85 7.71
N HIS A 45 -19.25 -16.79 6.39
CA HIS A 45 -19.65 -17.88 5.50
C HIS A 45 -18.66 -18.01 4.32
N PRO A 46 -17.40 -18.44 4.55
CA PRO A 46 -16.35 -18.38 3.52
C PRO A 46 -16.62 -19.26 2.29
N ALA A 47 -17.43 -20.29 2.42
CA ALA A 47 -17.80 -21.14 1.30
C ALA A 47 -18.81 -20.50 0.34
N THR A 48 -19.69 -19.64 0.85
CA THR A 48 -20.81 -19.04 0.10
C THR A 48 -20.80 -17.53 0.01
N GLY A 49 -20.05 -16.86 0.87
CA GLY A 49 -19.95 -15.40 0.95
C GLY A 49 -19.06 -14.76 -0.12
N ARG A 50 -18.87 -15.43 -1.26
CA ARG A 50 -18.02 -15.02 -2.38
C ARG A 50 -18.51 -15.59 -3.71
N GLY A 51 -17.88 -15.14 -4.80
CA GLY A 51 -18.14 -15.63 -6.13
C GLY A 51 -19.38 -15.04 -6.77
N SER A 52 -19.65 -15.43 -8.00
CA SER A 52 -20.75 -14.88 -8.81
C SER A 52 -22.13 -15.14 -8.24
N SER A 53 -22.31 -16.26 -7.54
CA SER A 53 -23.58 -16.59 -6.88
C SER A 53 -23.93 -15.64 -5.71
N HIS A 54 -22.91 -15.03 -5.11
CA HIS A 54 -23.06 -14.08 -4.01
C HIS A 54 -23.04 -12.60 -4.46
N ARG A 55 -22.80 -12.32 -5.75
CA ARG A 55 -22.63 -10.98 -6.31
C ARG A 55 -23.72 -10.00 -5.90
N LYS A 56 -24.98 -10.37 -6.04
CA LYS A 56 -26.12 -9.49 -5.75
C LYS A 56 -26.15 -9.08 -4.27
N CYS A 57 -25.89 -10.01 -3.36
CA CYS A 57 -25.83 -9.73 -1.93
C CYS A 57 -24.62 -8.82 -1.59
N ALA A 58 -23.46 -9.15 -2.09
CA ALA A 58 -22.24 -8.36 -1.89
C ALA A 58 -22.43 -6.92 -2.43
N ASP A 59 -22.94 -6.76 -3.64
CA ASP A 59 -23.23 -5.43 -4.23
C ASP A 59 -24.13 -4.58 -3.33
N THR A 60 -25.23 -5.18 -2.84
CA THR A 60 -26.14 -4.50 -1.94
C THR A 60 -25.46 -4.09 -0.63
N CYS A 61 -24.68 -4.97 -0.03
CA CYS A 61 -23.99 -4.71 1.24
C CYS A 61 -22.90 -3.66 1.10
N LEU A 62 -22.07 -3.74 0.06
CA LEU A 62 -21.01 -2.76 -0.19
C LEU A 62 -21.56 -1.35 -0.43
N LYS A 63 -22.66 -1.23 -1.18
CA LYS A 63 -23.33 0.05 -1.42
C LYS A 63 -23.96 0.65 -0.16
N LYS A 64 -24.31 -0.19 0.81
CA LYS A 64 -24.77 0.23 2.15
C LYS A 64 -23.63 0.59 3.10
N GLY A 65 -22.37 0.48 2.68
CA GLY A 65 -21.22 0.83 3.49
C GLY A 65 -20.65 -0.31 4.35
N MET A 66 -21.01 -1.56 4.06
CA MET A 66 -20.37 -2.70 4.74
C MET A 66 -18.88 -2.77 4.39
N PRO A 67 -18.03 -3.29 5.30
CA PRO A 67 -16.60 -3.41 5.06
C PRO A 67 -16.30 -4.21 3.80
N MET A 68 -15.47 -3.63 2.94
CA MET A 68 -15.08 -4.22 1.67
C MET A 68 -13.73 -4.90 1.79
N GLY A 69 -13.62 -6.12 1.29
CA GLY A 69 -12.38 -6.89 1.29
C GLY A 69 -11.89 -7.22 -0.11
N LEU A 70 -10.59 -7.46 -0.21
CA LEU A 70 -9.93 -8.04 -1.38
C LEU A 70 -9.43 -9.43 -1.01
N LEU A 71 -10.04 -10.45 -1.59
CA LEU A 71 -9.73 -11.86 -1.34
C LEU A 71 -8.85 -12.40 -2.45
N THR A 72 -7.59 -12.69 -2.14
CA THR A 72 -6.65 -13.25 -3.11
C THR A 72 -6.90 -14.72 -3.39
N GLU A 73 -6.29 -15.25 -4.46
CA GLU A 73 -6.40 -16.66 -4.84
C GLU A 73 -5.87 -17.60 -3.74
N ASP A 74 -4.79 -17.22 -3.07
CA ASP A 74 -4.20 -17.94 -1.93
C ASP A 74 -4.90 -17.69 -0.58
N LYS A 75 -6.12 -17.11 -0.62
CA LYS A 75 -6.99 -16.86 0.54
C LYS A 75 -6.47 -15.84 1.54
N GLN A 76 -5.59 -14.93 1.13
CA GLN A 76 -5.30 -13.75 1.92
C GLN A 76 -6.47 -12.76 1.78
N LEU A 77 -6.93 -12.23 2.91
CA LEU A 77 -8.01 -11.25 2.94
C LEU A 77 -7.48 -9.91 3.42
N TYR A 78 -7.60 -8.89 2.58
CA TYR A 78 -7.25 -7.51 2.93
C TYR A 78 -8.51 -6.69 3.14
N LEU A 79 -8.62 -6.02 4.29
CA LEU A 79 -9.60 -4.95 4.47
C LEU A 79 -9.19 -3.77 3.58
N LEU A 80 -10.04 -3.39 2.64
CA LEU A 80 -9.80 -2.23 1.81
C LEU A 80 -10.10 -0.96 2.59
N LEU A 81 -9.16 -0.02 2.56
CA LEU A 81 -9.22 1.25 3.28
C LEU A 81 -9.26 2.39 2.28
N GLU A 82 -10.17 3.32 2.50
CA GLU A 82 -10.25 4.53 1.68
C GLU A 82 -9.08 5.47 1.99
N ASP A 83 -8.39 5.93 0.97
CA ASP A 83 -7.47 7.04 1.08
C ASP A 83 -8.29 8.36 1.12
N HIS A 84 -8.24 9.07 2.23
CA HIS A 84 -9.02 10.31 2.42
C HIS A 84 -8.60 11.44 1.48
N ASP A 85 -7.36 11.41 1.00
CA ASP A 85 -6.84 12.38 0.04
C ASP A 85 -7.18 12.00 -1.41
N ASN A 86 -7.47 10.71 -1.66
CA ASN A 86 -7.84 10.18 -2.97
C ASN A 86 -8.93 9.09 -2.86
N PRO A 87 -10.17 9.44 -2.50
CA PRO A 87 -11.24 8.46 -2.23
C PRO A 87 -11.79 7.75 -3.47
N LYS A 88 -11.58 8.31 -4.65
CA LYS A 88 -12.20 7.85 -5.91
C LYS A 88 -11.94 6.38 -6.25
N PRO A 89 -10.70 5.86 -6.20
CA PRO A 89 -10.43 4.45 -6.50
C PRO A 89 -11.17 3.50 -5.56
N TYR A 90 -11.20 3.79 -4.25
CA TYR A 90 -11.95 3.00 -3.28
C TYR A 90 -13.47 3.00 -3.59
N GLN A 91 -14.04 4.16 -3.91
CA GLN A 91 -15.47 4.26 -4.24
C GLN A 91 -15.82 3.47 -5.51
N GLN A 92 -14.93 3.43 -6.51
CA GLN A 92 -15.12 2.63 -7.72
C GLN A 92 -15.21 1.12 -7.43
N LEU A 93 -14.47 0.63 -6.43
CA LEU A 93 -14.47 -0.79 -6.06
C LEU A 93 -15.81 -1.27 -5.50
N LYS A 94 -16.64 -0.39 -4.94
CA LYS A 94 -17.99 -0.74 -4.48
C LYS A 94 -18.92 -1.23 -5.60
N GLU A 95 -18.61 -0.86 -6.85
CA GLU A 95 -19.34 -1.31 -8.04
C GLU A 95 -18.77 -2.63 -8.61
N LYS A 96 -17.74 -3.19 -7.99
CA LYS A 96 -16.99 -4.35 -8.47
C LYS A 96 -17.25 -5.63 -7.65
N ALA A 97 -18.38 -5.73 -6.96
CA ALA A 97 -18.70 -6.89 -6.14
C ALA A 97 -18.56 -8.21 -6.91
N ALA A 98 -17.85 -9.17 -6.32
CA ALA A 98 -17.55 -10.48 -6.90
C ALA A 98 -16.73 -10.44 -8.21
N GLU A 99 -16.09 -9.32 -8.52
CA GLU A 99 -15.15 -9.22 -9.63
C GLU A 99 -13.72 -9.36 -9.13
N THR A 100 -12.87 -9.98 -9.93
CA THR A 100 -11.42 -10.00 -9.69
C THR A 100 -10.83 -8.72 -10.25
N VAL A 101 -10.13 -7.99 -9.40
CA VAL A 101 -9.49 -6.71 -9.73
C VAL A 101 -8.04 -6.71 -9.26
N THR A 102 -7.25 -5.80 -9.80
CA THR A 102 -5.89 -5.52 -9.31
C THR A 102 -5.89 -4.14 -8.68
N VAL A 103 -5.53 -4.09 -7.40
CA VAL A 103 -5.45 -2.87 -6.60
C VAL A 103 -4.01 -2.53 -6.33
N GLU A 104 -3.64 -1.29 -6.56
CA GLU A 104 -2.38 -0.71 -6.13
C GLU A 104 -2.62 0.11 -4.86
N GLY A 105 -1.79 -0.09 -3.84
CA GLY A 105 -2.00 0.56 -2.56
C GLY A 105 -0.90 0.33 -1.55
N GLU A 106 -1.15 0.72 -0.33
CA GLU A 106 -0.22 0.54 0.78
C GLU A 106 -0.75 -0.52 1.75
N LYS A 107 0.00 -1.61 1.92
CA LYS A 107 -0.33 -2.64 2.92
C LYS A 107 -0.11 -2.11 4.32
N LYS A 108 -1.07 -2.37 5.18
CA LYS A 108 -1.05 -2.07 6.60
C LYS A 108 -1.36 -3.31 7.41
N SER A 109 -0.81 -3.41 8.61
CA SER A 109 -1.15 -4.48 9.54
C SER A 109 -1.14 -3.92 10.96
N GLU A 110 -2.28 -3.95 11.61
CA GLU A 110 -2.44 -3.46 12.97
C GLU A 110 -3.52 -4.24 13.70
N GLY A 111 -3.25 -4.61 14.96
CA GLY A 111 -4.25 -5.29 15.80
C GLY A 111 -4.79 -6.60 15.23
N GLY A 112 -4.00 -7.33 14.45
CA GLY A 112 -4.43 -8.56 13.77
C GLY A 112 -5.25 -8.33 12.49
N VAL A 113 -5.46 -7.07 12.08
CA VAL A 113 -6.12 -6.73 10.83
C VAL A 113 -5.10 -6.46 9.74
N GLN A 114 -5.27 -7.13 8.60
CA GLN A 114 -4.49 -6.91 7.38
C GLN A 114 -5.28 -5.96 6.49
N GLY A 115 -4.74 -4.77 6.23
CA GLY A 115 -5.38 -3.73 5.43
C GLY A 115 -4.61 -3.39 4.16
N LEU A 116 -5.31 -2.78 3.20
CA LEU A 116 -4.74 -2.20 1.99
C LEU A 116 -5.38 -0.84 1.74
N VAL A 117 -4.62 0.24 1.89
CA VAL A 117 -5.07 1.59 1.53
C VAL A 117 -5.09 1.69 0.01
N VAL A 118 -6.24 1.97 -0.57
CA VAL A 118 -6.44 1.93 -2.03
C VAL A 118 -5.95 3.23 -2.67
N ASN A 119 -4.90 3.14 -3.50
CA ASN A 119 -4.39 4.27 -4.24
C ASN A 119 -4.86 4.28 -5.71
N ASP A 120 -4.94 3.11 -6.36
CA ASP A 120 -5.38 2.97 -7.74
C ASP A 120 -5.99 1.59 -8.01
N VAL A 121 -6.77 1.48 -9.08
CA VAL A 121 -7.39 0.24 -9.56
C VAL A 121 -7.00 0.05 -11.03
N LYS A 122 -6.44 -1.11 -11.34
CA LYS A 122 -5.99 -1.49 -12.70
C LYS A 122 -7.08 -2.25 -13.46
#